data_24433131ca88cf4e145c1d1ddd43fa78
#
_entry.id   24433131ca88cf4e145c1d1ddd43fa78
#
_cell.length_a   1.000
_cell.length_b   1.000
_cell.length_c   1.000
_cell.angle_alpha   90.00
_cell.angle_beta   90.00
_cell.angle_gamma   90.00
#
_symmetry.space_group_name_H-M   'P 1'
#
loop_
_entity.id
_entity.type
_entity.pdbx_description
1 polymer ?
#
loop_
_entity_poly.entity_id
_entity_poly.type
_entity_poly.pdbx_seq_one_letter_code
_entity_poly.pdbx_strand_id
1 'polypeptide(L)'
;MNPDPASLLGDLENPQLPHRNRLPARASFVPFADEQSALAFDAGKSSCVLSLDGRWKFHYAASPAEMPEGFPSPDFADGEWSELEVPGNWQMHGYGRPHYTNITYPIPLDPPRVPSDNPTGCYRRAFAVPPEWAGRRVLLRFEGVDSAFHLWVNGRAVGFSQGSRMPAEFDVTAAVRA
;
A
#
# COMPACT_ATOMS: atom_id res chain seq x y z
N MET A 1 -2.05 14.07 -11.97
CA MET A 1 -1.08 13.64 -13.01
C MET A 1 -0.96 12.15 -12.85
N ASN A 2 -1.40 11.38 -13.87
CA ASN A 2 -1.28 9.91 -13.81
C ASN A 2 0.20 9.56 -13.70
N PRO A 3 0.55 8.54 -12.90
CA PRO A 3 1.90 8.03 -12.92
C PRO A 3 2.18 7.47 -14.31
N ASP A 4 3.25 7.94 -14.90
CA ASP A 4 3.79 7.32 -16.11
C ASP A 4 4.25 5.91 -15.75
N PRO A 5 3.77 4.84 -16.41
CA PRO A 5 4.23 3.48 -16.18
C PRO A 5 5.76 3.33 -16.24
N ALA A 6 6.42 4.10 -17.10
CA ALA A 6 7.88 4.15 -17.17
C ALA A 6 8.52 4.69 -15.87
N SER A 7 7.86 5.64 -15.20
CA SER A 7 8.32 6.16 -13.90
C SER A 7 8.17 5.11 -12.79
N LEU A 8 7.11 4.29 -12.82
CA LEU A 8 6.90 3.23 -11.83
C LEU A 8 7.96 2.13 -11.97
N LEU A 9 8.22 1.69 -13.20
CA LEU A 9 9.30 0.72 -13.48
C LEU A 9 10.68 1.27 -13.09
N GLY A 10 10.93 2.55 -13.36
CA GLY A 10 12.17 3.20 -12.98
C GLY A 10 12.43 3.19 -11.48
N ASP A 11 11.40 3.23 -10.65
CA ASP A 11 11.54 3.08 -9.19
C ASP A 11 11.89 1.63 -8.81
N LEU A 12 11.22 0.65 -9.43
CA LEU A 12 11.46 -0.77 -9.16
C LEU A 12 12.86 -1.23 -9.59
N GLU A 13 13.38 -0.66 -10.67
CA GLU A 13 14.68 -1.01 -11.26
C GLU A 13 15.84 -0.16 -10.72
N ASN A 14 15.60 0.69 -9.73
CA ASN A 14 16.63 1.52 -9.12
C ASN A 14 17.04 0.99 -7.73
N PRO A 15 18.14 0.23 -7.61
CA PRO A 15 18.58 -0.31 -6.33
C PRO A 15 19.05 0.76 -5.33
N GLN A 16 19.27 2.00 -5.78
CA GLN A 16 19.62 3.12 -4.91
C GLN A 16 18.38 3.83 -4.33
N LEU A 17 17.18 3.42 -4.75
CA LEU A 17 15.92 4.03 -4.34
C LEU A 17 15.01 3.00 -3.64
N PRO A 18 15.27 2.64 -2.39
CA PRO A 18 14.44 1.68 -1.67
C PRO A 18 13.06 2.23 -1.30
N HIS A 19 12.88 3.55 -1.34
CA HIS A 19 11.60 4.20 -1.05
C HIS A 19 11.56 5.66 -1.53
N ARG A 20 10.33 6.20 -1.69
CA ARG A 20 10.05 7.64 -1.82
C ARG A 20 9.10 8.06 -0.71
N ASN A 21 9.42 9.15 -0.03
CA ASN A 21 8.58 9.78 1.03
C ASN A 21 8.17 8.84 2.18
N ARG A 22 8.74 7.63 2.28
CA ARG A 22 8.54 6.80 3.47
C ARG A 22 9.25 7.45 4.65
N LEU A 23 8.53 7.54 5.76
CA LEU A 23 9.10 8.07 7.00
C LEU A 23 10.20 7.15 7.55
N PRO A 24 11.15 7.68 8.34
CA PRO A 24 12.13 6.86 9.04
C PRO A 24 11.46 5.77 9.87
N ALA A 25 12.08 4.57 9.88
CA ALA A 25 11.59 3.47 10.70
C ALA A 25 11.61 3.83 12.19
N ARG A 26 10.58 3.44 12.91
CA ARG A 26 10.44 3.65 14.34
C ARG A 26 9.85 2.42 15.02
N ALA A 27 9.99 2.35 16.34
CA ALA A 27 9.27 1.37 17.14
C ALA A 27 7.75 1.53 16.94
N SER A 28 7.05 0.41 16.88
CA SER A 28 5.59 0.42 16.79
C SER A 28 4.99 0.85 18.13
N PHE A 29 4.03 1.76 18.07
CA PHE A 29 3.20 2.12 19.22
C PHE A 29 1.82 2.57 18.74
N VAL A 30 0.84 2.46 19.62
CA VAL A 30 -0.52 2.96 19.42
C VAL A 30 -0.72 4.14 20.38
N PRO A 31 -1.03 5.34 19.87
CA PRO A 31 -1.37 6.47 20.73
C PRO A 31 -2.77 6.28 21.30
N PHE A 32 -2.99 6.67 22.55
CA PHE A 32 -4.29 6.67 23.21
C PHE A 32 -4.58 8.07 23.78
N ALA A 33 -5.86 8.38 24.00
CA ALA A 33 -6.27 9.68 24.51
C ALA A 33 -5.98 9.84 26.01
N ASP A 34 -5.98 8.72 26.75
CA ASP A 34 -5.79 8.69 28.19
C ASP A 34 -5.22 7.34 28.65
N GLU A 35 -4.77 7.30 29.92
CA GLU A 35 -4.17 6.11 30.52
C GLU A 35 -5.13 4.93 30.60
N GLN A 36 -6.41 5.19 30.91
CA GLN A 36 -7.39 4.10 31.06
C GLN A 36 -7.62 3.36 29.74
N SER A 37 -7.74 4.09 28.65
CA SER A 37 -7.86 3.49 27.31
C SER A 37 -6.57 2.77 26.90
N ALA A 38 -5.41 3.27 27.27
CA ALA A 38 -4.11 2.62 27.00
C ALA A 38 -3.96 1.29 27.74
N LEU A 39 -4.41 1.22 28.98
CA LEU A 39 -4.35 0.00 29.81
C LEU A 39 -5.26 -1.14 29.28
N ALA A 40 -6.15 -0.85 28.36
CA ALA A 40 -6.95 -1.89 27.70
C ALA A 40 -6.13 -2.75 26.73
N PHE A 41 -4.94 -2.32 26.30
CA PHE A 41 -4.07 -2.98 25.33
C PHE A 41 -4.78 -3.36 24.01
N ASP A 42 -5.78 -2.58 23.62
CA ASP A 42 -6.62 -2.81 22.44
C ASP A 42 -6.56 -1.59 21.53
N ALA A 43 -5.83 -1.73 20.42
CA ALA A 43 -5.67 -0.65 19.43
C ALA A 43 -7.01 -0.17 18.86
N GLY A 44 -8.00 -1.06 18.76
CA GLY A 44 -9.35 -0.74 18.29
C GLY A 44 -10.13 0.23 19.19
N LYS A 45 -9.67 0.43 20.45
CA LYS A 45 -10.23 1.41 21.37
C LYS A 45 -9.57 2.77 21.32
N SER A 46 -8.52 2.91 20.51
CA SER A 46 -7.88 4.22 20.34
C SER A 46 -8.68 5.12 19.40
N SER A 47 -9.00 6.32 19.84
CA SER A 47 -9.56 7.36 18.96
C SER A 47 -8.53 7.96 17.99
N CYS A 48 -7.27 7.53 18.08
CA CYS A 48 -6.19 8.02 17.23
C CYS A 48 -5.80 7.00 16.13
N VAL A 49 -6.52 5.89 16.04
CA VAL A 49 -6.27 4.83 15.05
C VAL A 49 -7.55 4.51 14.31
N LEU A 50 -7.44 4.41 12.99
CA LEU A 50 -8.47 3.91 12.09
C LEU A 50 -7.89 2.73 11.33
N SER A 51 -8.42 1.52 11.57
CA SER A 51 -8.06 0.35 10.77
C SER A 51 -8.66 0.46 9.37
N LEU A 52 -7.84 0.16 8.37
CA LEU A 52 -8.25 0.01 6.99
C LEU A 52 -8.32 -1.46 6.57
N ASP A 53 -8.24 -2.39 7.51
CA ASP A 53 -8.46 -3.81 7.26
C ASP A 53 -9.88 -4.07 6.76
N GLY A 54 -10.06 -5.16 6.03
CA GLY A 54 -11.34 -5.56 5.45
C GLY A 54 -11.34 -5.53 3.93
N ARG A 55 -12.48 -5.35 3.30
CA ARG A 55 -12.64 -5.48 1.84
C ARG A 55 -12.12 -4.27 1.10
N TRP A 56 -11.26 -4.54 0.10
CA TRP A 56 -10.72 -3.55 -0.82
C TRP A 56 -11.14 -3.91 -2.25
N LYS A 57 -11.39 -2.93 -3.08
CA LYS A 57 -11.49 -3.15 -4.53
C LYS A 57 -10.12 -3.59 -5.04
N PHE A 58 -10.14 -4.61 -5.91
CA PHE A 58 -8.93 -5.25 -6.40
C PHE A 58 -9.00 -5.55 -7.90
N HIS A 59 -7.92 -5.22 -8.59
CA HIS A 59 -7.70 -5.60 -9.98
C HIS A 59 -6.32 -6.22 -10.13
N TYR A 60 -6.26 -7.38 -10.76
CA TYR A 60 -5.03 -8.10 -11.06
C TYR A 60 -4.57 -7.79 -12.47
N ALA A 61 -3.34 -7.32 -12.64
CA ALA A 61 -2.68 -7.13 -13.92
C ALA A 61 -1.45 -8.06 -14.04
N ALA A 62 -1.15 -8.53 -15.23
CA ALA A 62 0.00 -9.40 -15.45
C ALA A 62 1.35 -8.65 -15.31
N SER A 63 1.31 -7.33 -15.46
CA SER A 63 2.48 -6.47 -15.29
C SER A 63 2.08 -5.04 -14.91
N PRO A 64 3.01 -4.20 -14.43
CA PRO A 64 2.74 -2.78 -14.18
C PRO A 64 2.26 -2.01 -15.43
N ALA A 65 2.65 -2.45 -16.62
CA ALA A 65 2.23 -1.81 -17.88
C ALA A 65 0.76 -2.06 -18.23
N GLU A 66 0.16 -3.11 -17.67
CA GLU A 66 -1.23 -3.51 -17.91
C GLU A 66 -2.20 -2.97 -16.86
N MET A 67 -1.72 -2.14 -15.92
CA MET A 67 -2.60 -1.49 -14.96
C MET A 67 -3.60 -0.56 -15.67
N PRO A 68 -4.87 -0.52 -15.23
CA PRO A 68 -5.86 0.36 -15.81
C PRO A 68 -5.41 1.82 -15.76
N GLU A 69 -5.46 2.50 -16.92
CA GLU A 69 -5.08 3.90 -17.00
C GLU A 69 -5.98 4.75 -16.08
N GLY A 70 -5.39 5.63 -15.33
CA GLY A 70 -6.11 6.55 -14.45
C GLY A 70 -6.64 5.94 -13.16
N PHE A 71 -6.36 4.67 -12.85
CA PHE A 71 -6.90 4.02 -11.66
C PHE A 71 -6.62 4.73 -10.33
N PRO A 72 -5.57 5.55 -10.15
CA PRO A 72 -5.40 6.32 -8.90
C PRO A 72 -6.39 7.48 -8.74
N SER A 73 -7.11 7.87 -9.81
CA SER A 73 -8.09 8.96 -9.75
C SER A 73 -9.23 8.62 -8.77
N PRO A 74 -9.68 9.58 -7.94
CA PRO A 74 -10.87 9.40 -7.12
C PRO A 74 -12.12 9.06 -7.93
N ASP A 75 -12.22 9.58 -9.15
CA ASP A 75 -13.38 9.42 -10.03
C ASP A 75 -13.28 8.19 -10.94
N PHE A 76 -12.27 7.34 -10.75
CA PHE A 76 -12.11 6.12 -11.53
C PHE A 76 -13.26 5.14 -11.26
N ALA A 77 -13.84 4.61 -12.34
CA ALA A 77 -14.94 3.65 -12.26
C ALA A 77 -14.39 2.24 -11.93
N ASP A 78 -14.44 1.86 -10.67
CA ASP A 78 -13.98 0.56 -10.16
C ASP A 78 -15.12 -0.41 -9.83
N GLY A 79 -16.33 -0.16 -10.34
CA GLY A 79 -17.51 -0.96 -10.08
C GLY A 79 -17.38 -2.43 -10.48
N GLU A 80 -16.65 -2.70 -11.57
CA GLU A 80 -16.40 -4.05 -12.09
C GLU A 80 -15.21 -4.75 -11.41
N TRP A 81 -14.48 -4.07 -10.52
CA TRP A 81 -13.36 -4.68 -9.83
C TRP A 81 -13.83 -5.70 -8.79
N SER A 82 -13.06 -6.77 -8.65
CA SER A 82 -13.27 -7.74 -7.57
C SER A 82 -13.09 -7.09 -6.20
N GLU A 83 -13.48 -7.79 -5.17
CA GLU A 83 -13.16 -7.43 -3.80
C GLU A 83 -12.24 -8.49 -3.18
N LEU A 84 -11.28 -8.02 -2.41
CA LEU A 84 -10.29 -8.86 -1.74
C LEU A 84 -10.16 -8.44 -0.28
N GLU A 85 -10.10 -9.42 0.62
CA GLU A 85 -9.90 -9.16 2.04
C GLU A 85 -8.44 -8.76 2.30
N VAL A 86 -8.24 -7.66 3.02
CA VAL A 86 -6.93 -7.15 3.45
C VAL A 86 -6.92 -7.12 4.98
N PRO A 87 -5.88 -7.69 5.63
CA PRO A 87 -4.69 -8.31 5.07
C PRO A 87 -4.97 -9.66 4.40
N GLY A 88 -4.29 -9.94 3.29
CA GLY A 88 -4.42 -11.18 2.56
C GLY A 88 -3.47 -11.28 1.39
N ASN A 89 -3.23 -12.49 0.92
CA ASN A 89 -2.42 -12.75 -0.26
C ASN A 89 -3.34 -13.08 -1.44
N TRP A 90 -3.26 -12.34 -2.50
CA TRP A 90 -4.12 -12.55 -3.69
C TRP A 90 -4.02 -13.97 -4.28
N GLN A 91 -2.86 -14.64 -4.10
CA GLN A 91 -2.67 -16.03 -4.56
C GLN A 91 -3.63 -17.01 -3.87
N MET A 92 -4.04 -16.71 -2.65
CA MET A 92 -5.03 -17.51 -1.92
C MET A 92 -6.46 -17.27 -2.40
N HIS A 93 -6.66 -16.26 -3.24
CA HIS A 93 -7.94 -15.91 -3.86
C HIS A 93 -7.98 -16.25 -5.36
N GLY A 94 -7.03 -17.05 -5.85
CA GLY A 94 -7.00 -17.54 -7.24
C GLY A 94 -6.29 -16.62 -8.25
N TYR A 95 -5.60 -15.58 -7.79
CA TYR A 95 -4.82 -14.71 -8.65
C TYR A 95 -3.34 -15.12 -8.66
N GLY A 96 -2.81 -15.40 -9.86
CA GLY A 96 -1.44 -15.88 -9.97
C GLY A 96 -1.24 -17.25 -9.30
N ARG A 97 -0.05 -17.47 -8.77
CA ARG A 97 0.29 -18.70 -8.04
C ARG A 97 1.24 -18.41 -6.88
N PRO A 98 1.18 -19.18 -5.77
CA PRO A 98 2.19 -19.12 -4.72
C PRO A 98 3.55 -19.53 -5.25
N HIS A 99 4.60 -18.81 -4.85
CA HIS A 99 5.98 -19.16 -5.16
C HIS A 99 6.70 -19.65 -3.90
N TYR A 100 7.41 -20.76 -4.02
CA TYR A 100 8.27 -21.28 -2.96
C TYR A 100 9.72 -20.88 -3.27
N THR A 101 10.26 -19.94 -2.49
CA THR A 101 11.47 -19.20 -2.84
C THR A 101 12.72 -19.59 -2.06
N ASN A 102 12.63 -20.55 -1.14
CA ASN A 102 13.76 -20.88 -0.26
C ASN A 102 14.76 -21.87 -0.84
N ILE A 103 14.45 -22.52 -1.98
CA ILE A 103 15.36 -23.46 -2.66
C ILE A 103 15.81 -22.88 -4.00
N THR A 104 14.85 -22.43 -4.80
CA THR A 104 15.12 -21.89 -6.14
C THR A 104 14.44 -20.56 -6.29
N TYR A 105 15.18 -19.55 -6.74
CA TYR A 105 14.62 -18.25 -7.03
C TYR A 105 13.73 -18.34 -8.28
N PRO A 106 12.43 -17.99 -8.20
CA PRO A 106 11.45 -18.33 -9.24
C PRO A 106 11.45 -17.38 -10.43
N ILE A 107 12.27 -16.33 -10.40
CA ILE A 107 12.35 -15.32 -11.46
C ILE A 107 13.77 -15.21 -12.01
N PRO A 108 13.94 -14.78 -13.28
CA PRO A 108 15.26 -14.53 -13.84
C PRO A 108 16.08 -13.55 -13.01
N LEU A 109 17.36 -13.85 -12.80
CA LEU A 109 18.30 -12.97 -12.09
C LEU A 109 18.99 -12.07 -13.11
N ASP A 110 18.45 -10.88 -13.33
CA ASP A 110 19.02 -9.84 -14.19
C ASP A 110 18.93 -8.45 -13.52
N PRO A 111 19.50 -8.27 -12.32
CA PRO A 111 19.41 -6.97 -11.64
C PRO A 111 20.14 -5.88 -12.45
N PRO A 112 19.65 -4.64 -12.47
CA PRO A 112 18.49 -4.15 -11.67
C PRO A 112 17.12 -4.40 -12.33
N ARG A 113 17.07 -5.07 -13.48
CA ARG A 113 15.82 -5.23 -14.25
C ARG A 113 14.85 -6.14 -13.52
N VAL A 114 13.58 -5.74 -13.52
CA VAL A 114 12.48 -6.62 -13.09
C VAL A 114 12.00 -7.47 -14.28
N PRO A 115 11.50 -8.70 -14.05
CA PRO A 115 10.98 -9.54 -15.12
C PRO A 115 9.78 -8.89 -15.82
N SER A 116 9.57 -9.26 -17.08
CA SER A 116 8.36 -8.86 -17.82
C SER A 116 7.08 -9.52 -17.26
N ASP A 117 7.20 -10.78 -16.79
CA ASP A 117 6.16 -11.43 -15.98
C ASP A 117 6.28 -10.91 -14.54
N ASN A 118 5.56 -9.84 -14.26
CA ASN A 118 5.63 -9.11 -13.00
C ASN A 118 4.22 -8.78 -12.49
N PRO A 119 3.53 -9.79 -11.94
CA PRO A 119 2.16 -9.64 -11.49
C PRO A 119 1.96 -8.45 -10.57
N THR A 120 0.92 -7.66 -10.85
CA THR A 120 0.67 -6.40 -10.18
C THR A 120 -0.76 -6.34 -9.69
N GLY A 121 -0.95 -6.04 -8.40
CA GLY A 121 -2.25 -5.82 -7.80
C GLY A 121 -2.57 -4.34 -7.65
N CYS A 122 -3.68 -3.90 -8.22
CA CYS A 122 -4.22 -2.56 -7.99
C CYS A 122 -5.27 -2.65 -6.88
N TYR A 123 -5.03 -1.97 -5.78
CA TYR A 123 -5.92 -1.93 -4.62
C TYR A 123 -6.53 -0.55 -4.46
N ARG A 124 -7.83 -0.48 -4.18
CA ARG A 124 -8.52 0.77 -3.90
C ARG A 124 -9.42 0.64 -2.67
N ARG A 125 -9.39 1.65 -1.81
CA ARG A 125 -10.28 1.76 -0.67
C ARG A 125 -10.66 3.22 -0.39
N ALA A 126 -11.95 3.45 -0.23
CA ALA A 126 -12.43 4.72 0.31
C ALA A 126 -12.50 4.63 1.85
N PHE A 127 -12.13 5.70 2.51
CA PHE A 127 -12.26 5.85 3.95
C PHE A 127 -12.53 7.31 4.31
N ALA A 128 -13.14 7.52 5.46
CA ALA A 128 -13.36 8.86 6.00
C ALA A 128 -12.38 9.11 7.16
N VAL A 129 -11.70 10.25 7.11
CA VAL A 129 -10.90 10.71 8.25
C VAL A 129 -11.85 11.22 9.33
N PRO A 130 -11.73 10.76 10.58
CA PRO A 130 -12.57 11.24 11.67
C PRO A 130 -12.49 12.78 11.82
N PRO A 131 -13.63 13.47 11.98
CA PRO A 131 -13.64 14.94 12.10
C PRO A 131 -12.76 15.47 13.24
N GLU A 132 -12.64 14.70 14.32
CA GLU A 132 -11.81 15.03 15.49
C GLU A 132 -10.31 15.00 15.20
N TRP A 133 -9.91 14.53 14.02
CA TRP A 133 -8.51 14.57 13.54
C TRP A 133 -8.22 15.89 12.80
N ALA A 134 -9.17 16.80 12.69
CA ALA A 134 -8.93 18.10 12.05
C ALA A 134 -7.71 18.80 12.67
N GLY A 135 -6.81 19.28 11.81
CA GLY A 135 -5.56 19.91 12.23
C GLY A 135 -4.48 18.98 12.78
N ARG A 136 -4.74 17.67 12.86
CA ARG A 136 -3.73 16.69 13.28
C ARG A 136 -2.91 16.18 12.08
N ARG A 137 -1.73 15.70 12.39
CA ARG A 137 -0.92 14.95 11.44
C ARG A 137 -1.54 13.56 11.23
N VAL A 138 -1.77 13.18 9.98
CA VAL A 138 -2.34 11.89 9.60
C VAL A 138 -1.28 11.04 8.92
N LEU A 139 -0.98 9.90 9.52
CA LEU A 139 -0.02 8.93 8.99
C LEU A 139 -0.77 7.70 8.49
N LEU A 140 -0.43 7.26 7.29
CA LEU A 140 -0.88 5.98 6.75
C LEU A 140 0.24 4.97 6.92
N ARG A 141 -0.06 3.87 7.61
CA ARG A 141 0.89 2.81 7.92
C ARG A 141 0.46 1.51 7.28
N PHE A 142 1.40 0.87 6.61
CA PHE A 142 1.31 -0.50 6.13
C PHE A 142 2.23 -1.37 6.98
N GLU A 143 1.72 -2.47 7.52
CA GLU A 143 2.53 -3.37 8.36
C GLU A 143 3.43 -4.29 7.55
N GLY A 144 3.05 -4.56 6.30
CA GLY A 144 3.86 -5.30 5.34
C GLY A 144 3.17 -5.41 3.99
N VAL A 145 3.90 -5.13 2.93
CA VAL A 145 3.43 -5.29 1.55
C VAL A 145 4.53 -6.00 0.76
N ASP A 146 4.23 -7.16 0.22
CA ASP A 146 5.14 -7.93 -0.62
C ASP A 146 4.95 -7.55 -2.09
N SER A 147 5.98 -7.17 -2.80
CA SER A 147 7.36 -6.93 -2.36
C SER A 147 7.72 -5.45 -2.48
N ALA A 148 7.00 -4.71 -3.32
CA ALA A 148 7.12 -3.28 -3.54
C ALA A 148 5.74 -2.69 -3.86
N PHE A 149 5.52 -1.42 -3.53
CA PHE A 149 4.26 -0.76 -3.83
C PHE A 149 4.41 0.75 -4.01
N HIS A 150 3.56 1.31 -4.85
CA HIS A 150 3.33 2.74 -4.96
C HIS A 150 2.04 3.12 -4.26
N LEU A 151 1.98 4.32 -3.71
CA LEU A 151 0.86 4.81 -2.93
C LEU A 151 0.33 6.13 -3.50
N TRP A 152 -0.99 6.17 -3.69
CA TRP A 152 -1.73 7.40 -4.01
C TRP A 152 -2.83 7.63 -2.98
N VAL A 153 -3.10 8.89 -2.69
CA VAL A 153 -4.24 9.31 -1.88
C VAL A 153 -4.94 10.45 -2.63
N ASN A 154 -6.22 10.28 -2.89
CA ASN A 154 -7.03 11.24 -3.66
C ASN A 154 -6.40 11.64 -5.00
N GLY A 155 -5.85 10.67 -5.73
CA GLY A 155 -5.20 10.86 -7.04
C GLY A 155 -3.79 11.48 -6.98
N ARG A 156 -3.26 11.81 -5.79
CA ARG A 156 -1.91 12.34 -5.62
C ARG A 156 -0.94 11.22 -5.28
N ALA A 157 0.16 11.15 -6.01
CA ALA A 157 1.25 10.24 -5.65
C ALA A 157 1.83 10.67 -4.28
N VAL A 158 1.81 9.74 -3.33
CA VAL A 158 2.30 9.96 -1.96
C VAL A 158 3.68 9.36 -1.79
N GLY A 159 3.87 8.12 -2.23
CA GLY A 159 5.16 7.48 -2.03
C GLY A 159 5.31 6.12 -2.68
N PHE A 160 6.45 5.52 -2.40
CA PHE A 160 6.87 4.20 -2.86
C PHE A 160 7.65 3.51 -1.76
N SER A 161 7.54 2.20 -1.64
CA SER A 161 8.35 1.41 -0.71
C SER A 161 8.63 0.03 -1.28
N GLN A 162 9.84 -0.46 -1.03
CA GLN A 162 10.26 -1.84 -1.22
C GLN A 162 10.58 -2.46 0.14
N GLY A 163 10.59 -3.78 0.20
CA GLY A 163 10.95 -4.54 1.39
C GLY A 163 9.73 -5.23 2.01
N SER A 164 9.56 -6.49 1.61
CA SER A 164 8.53 -7.38 2.17
C SER A 164 8.58 -7.42 3.69
N ARG A 165 7.43 -7.43 4.35
CA ARG A 165 7.29 -7.63 5.80
C ARG A 165 7.91 -6.54 6.67
N MET A 166 8.23 -5.40 6.09
CA MET A 166 8.70 -4.22 6.84
C MET A 166 7.60 -3.16 6.87
N PRO A 167 7.33 -2.58 8.03
CA PRO A 167 6.37 -1.48 8.11
C PRO A 167 6.80 -0.28 7.27
N ALA A 168 5.84 0.32 6.59
CA ALA A 168 6.04 1.54 5.82
C ALA A 168 5.02 2.60 6.24
N GLU A 169 5.50 3.77 6.63
CA GLU A 169 4.66 4.89 7.04
C GLU A 169 4.83 6.09 6.10
N PHE A 170 3.71 6.74 5.81
CA PHE A 170 3.67 7.93 4.96
C PHE A 170 2.84 9.02 5.61
N ASP A 171 3.32 10.25 5.55
CA ASP A 171 2.54 11.42 5.94
C ASP A 171 1.54 11.76 4.82
N VAL A 172 0.27 11.55 5.08
CA VAL A 172 -0.80 11.80 4.13
C VAL A 172 -1.61 13.05 4.46
N THR A 173 -1.20 13.82 5.46
CA THR A 173 -1.94 14.99 5.98
C THR A 173 -2.38 15.94 4.87
N ALA A 174 -1.49 16.25 3.93
CA ALA A 174 -1.79 17.16 2.82
C ALA A 174 -2.59 16.50 1.67
N ALA A 175 -2.75 15.19 1.69
CA ALA A 175 -3.44 14.44 0.63
C ALA A 175 -4.86 14.02 1.03
N VAL A 176 -5.15 13.90 2.33
CA VAL A 176 -6.51 13.63 2.81
C VAL A 176 -7.36 14.90 2.72
N ARG A 177 -8.61 14.76 2.32
CA ARG A 177 -9.59 15.85 2.32
C ARG A 177 -10.37 15.79 3.61
N ALA A 178 -10.46 16.93 4.30
CA ALA A 178 -11.36 17.09 5.44
C ALA A 178 -12.82 17.10 4.96
#